data_1cb32a89ea3d7781d9649663a9d25ce4
#
_entry.id   1cb32a89ea3d7781d9649663a9d25ce4
#
_cell.length_a   1.000
_cell.length_b   1.000
_cell.length_c   1.000
_cell.angle_alpha   90.00
_cell.angle_beta   90.00
_cell.angle_gamma   90.00
#
_symmetry.space_group_name_H-M   'P 1'
#
loop_
_entity.id
_entity.type
_entity.pdbx_description
1 polymer ?
#
loop_
_entity_poly.entity_id
_entity_poly.type
_entity_poly.pdbx_seq_one_letter_code
_entity_poly.pdbx_strand_id
1 'polypeptide(L)'
;EQSIKINPGFAKANNNLGAALQEQGKLPEAVASSSRATALKPDFALAHLNKSIALLLSGNYQDGWPEYEWRLRCKDYNCRKFIQPQWDGGSLNNRSLLVHAEQGFGDTIQFVRFLPMVQSKGGRVIFECQQALLPLLKNCAGFDEILENVPAREPSVNFDLHVPLLSLPGIFGTTMDTIPSDVPYITVDSELLAEWRKRLEHDKFFKIGLVWAGRPSSNYVYANRSRTLNDFSLLTEIPGLTFYTLQKGLASVEALNPPESMTIINLESELHDFSDTAAVIANLDLVISVDTAAV
;
A
#
# COMPACT_ATOMS: atom_id res chain seq x y z
N GLU A 1 24.07 -9.68 17.13
CA GLU A 1 24.82 -9.09 18.24
C GLU A 1 26.27 -9.57 18.32
N GLN A 2 26.55 -10.88 18.21
CA GLN A 2 27.93 -11.39 18.25
C GLN A 2 28.86 -10.75 17.22
N SER A 3 28.39 -10.59 15.98
CA SER A 3 29.16 -9.92 14.90
C SER A 3 29.53 -8.47 15.25
N ILE A 4 28.66 -7.76 15.97
CA ILE A 4 28.91 -6.39 16.41
C ILE A 4 29.93 -6.37 17.57
N LYS A 5 29.92 -7.36 18.48
CA LYS A 5 30.91 -7.50 19.53
C LYS A 5 32.32 -7.76 18.97
N ILE A 6 32.40 -8.56 17.88
CA ILE A 6 33.67 -8.89 17.22
C ILE A 6 34.16 -7.70 16.36
N ASN A 7 33.25 -7.06 15.62
CA ASN A 7 33.56 -5.91 14.78
C ASN A 7 32.47 -4.82 14.92
N PRO A 8 32.65 -3.87 15.87
CA PRO A 8 31.70 -2.77 16.07
C PRO A 8 31.54 -1.84 14.89
N GLY A 9 32.49 -1.83 13.95
CA GLY A 9 32.48 -1.06 12.70
C GLY A 9 31.73 -1.74 11.54
N PHE A 10 31.09 -2.89 11.76
CA PHE A 10 30.43 -3.62 10.71
C PHE A 10 29.01 -3.08 10.44
N ALA A 11 28.89 -2.12 9.51
CA ALA A 11 27.64 -1.45 9.17
C ALA A 11 26.48 -2.42 8.87
N LYS A 12 26.75 -3.50 8.12
CA LYS A 12 25.74 -4.50 7.79
C LYS A 12 25.17 -5.22 9.01
N ALA A 13 25.99 -5.52 10.02
CA ALA A 13 25.53 -6.15 11.24
C ALA A 13 24.65 -5.22 12.08
N ASN A 14 25.00 -3.92 12.16
CA ASN A 14 24.18 -2.90 12.80
C ASN A 14 22.84 -2.72 12.08
N ASN A 15 22.82 -2.70 10.75
CA ASN A 15 21.59 -2.66 9.94
C ASN A 15 20.68 -3.87 10.22
N ASN A 16 21.24 -5.07 10.20
CA ASN A 16 20.47 -6.30 10.46
C ASN A 16 19.92 -6.36 11.90
N LEU A 17 20.67 -5.82 12.87
CA LEU A 17 20.19 -5.68 14.24
C LEU A 17 19.02 -4.69 14.30
N GLY A 18 19.12 -3.55 13.60
CA GLY A 18 18.03 -2.57 13.51
C GLY A 18 16.73 -3.19 12.95
N ALA A 19 16.82 -3.93 11.86
CA ALA A 19 15.69 -4.64 11.29
C ALA A 19 15.07 -5.66 12.28
N ALA A 20 15.90 -6.46 12.93
CA ALA A 20 15.43 -7.45 13.92
C ALA A 20 14.79 -6.81 15.17
N LEU A 21 15.27 -5.65 15.59
CA LEU A 21 14.67 -4.87 16.70
C LEU A 21 13.34 -4.25 16.29
N GLN A 22 13.22 -3.77 15.06
CA GLN A 22 11.97 -3.27 14.50
C GLN A 22 10.89 -4.34 14.48
N GLU A 23 11.19 -5.56 14.02
CA GLU A 23 10.27 -6.71 14.05
C GLU A 23 9.82 -7.07 15.48
N GLN A 24 10.62 -6.75 16.50
CA GLN A 24 10.26 -6.92 17.90
C GLN A 24 9.48 -5.73 18.49
N GLY A 25 9.19 -4.70 17.71
CA GLY A 25 8.56 -3.46 18.17
C GLY A 25 9.48 -2.55 19.01
N LYS A 26 10.79 -2.84 19.09
CA LYS A 26 11.78 -2.06 19.83
C LYS A 26 12.29 -0.90 18.96
N LEU A 27 11.39 0.05 18.68
CA LEU A 27 11.64 1.11 17.71
C LEU A 27 12.80 2.05 18.07
N PRO A 28 12.96 2.52 19.33
CA PRO A 28 14.10 3.37 19.69
C PRO A 28 15.44 2.69 19.46
N GLU A 29 15.57 1.42 19.83
CA GLU A 29 16.80 0.63 19.64
C GLU A 29 17.04 0.33 18.14
N ALA A 30 15.96 0.13 17.36
CA ALA A 30 16.04 -0.05 15.91
C ALA A 30 16.59 1.21 15.24
N VAL A 31 16.09 2.39 15.61
CA VAL A 31 16.59 3.70 15.14
C VAL A 31 18.07 3.87 15.51
N ALA A 32 18.45 3.57 16.75
CA ALA A 32 19.83 3.70 17.18
C ALA A 32 20.78 2.79 16.38
N SER A 33 20.39 1.52 16.17
CA SER A 33 21.19 0.55 15.40
C SER A 33 21.32 0.94 13.93
N SER A 34 20.23 1.35 13.29
CA SER A 34 20.23 1.80 11.89
C SER A 34 21.00 3.11 11.73
N SER A 35 20.91 4.04 12.70
CA SER A 35 21.70 5.28 12.70
C SER A 35 23.20 5.00 12.81
N ARG A 36 23.60 3.99 13.61
CA ARG A 36 24.99 3.57 13.65
C ARG A 36 25.45 2.97 12.32
N ALA A 37 24.57 2.22 11.63
CA ALA A 37 24.88 1.67 10.31
C ALA A 37 25.08 2.77 9.27
N THR A 38 24.24 3.81 9.25
CA THR A 38 24.37 4.96 8.33
C THR A 38 25.58 5.83 8.65
N ALA A 39 25.92 6.01 9.94
CA ALA A 39 27.15 6.71 10.35
C ALA A 39 28.43 5.97 9.91
N LEU A 40 28.44 4.64 9.98
CA LEU A 40 29.56 3.81 9.53
C LEU A 40 29.66 3.73 7.99
N LYS A 41 28.55 3.80 7.30
CA LYS A 41 28.46 3.76 5.84
C LYS A 41 27.36 4.71 5.36
N PRO A 42 27.68 6.00 5.07
CA PRO A 42 26.70 7.04 4.72
C PRO A 42 25.92 6.80 3.40
N ASP A 43 26.41 5.93 2.53
CA ASP A 43 25.77 5.55 1.26
C ASP A 43 25.00 4.22 1.36
N PHE A 44 24.78 3.69 2.58
CA PHE A 44 24.08 2.43 2.75
C PHE A 44 22.56 2.61 2.69
N ALA A 45 22.00 2.64 1.48
CA ALA A 45 20.61 2.92 1.21
C ALA A 45 19.63 2.07 2.04
N LEU A 46 19.88 0.76 2.19
CA LEU A 46 19.01 -0.11 2.99
C LEU A 46 19.02 0.25 4.48
N ALA A 47 20.14 0.75 5.02
CA ALA A 47 20.18 1.17 6.41
C ALA A 47 19.39 2.48 6.65
N HIS A 48 19.44 3.40 5.71
CA HIS A 48 18.59 4.59 5.71
C HIS A 48 17.11 4.22 5.61
N LEU A 49 16.75 3.29 4.73
CA LEU A 49 15.36 2.81 4.60
C LEU A 49 14.87 2.15 5.90
N ASN A 50 15.65 1.26 6.51
CA ASN A 50 15.27 0.64 7.79
C ASN A 50 15.15 1.67 8.91
N LYS A 51 16.04 2.67 8.94
CA LYS A 51 15.95 3.80 9.86
C LYS A 51 14.65 4.57 9.66
N SER A 52 14.30 4.88 8.39
CA SER A 52 13.07 5.60 8.06
C SER A 52 11.82 4.88 8.54
N ILE A 53 11.73 3.57 8.30
CA ILE A 53 10.57 2.77 8.71
C ILE A 53 10.43 2.80 10.25
N ALA A 54 11.52 2.64 11.00
CA ALA A 54 11.48 2.70 12.45
C ALA A 54 11.09 4.10 12.97
N LEU A 55 11.57 5.18 12.32
CA LEU A 55 11.20 6.57 12.64
C LEU A 55 9.71 6.82 12.34
N LEU A 56 9.22 6.45 11.17
CA LEU A 56 7.82 6.64 10.78
C LEU A 56 6.88 5.84 11.70
N LEU A 57 7.21 4.61 12.02
CA LEU A 57 6.45 3.78 12.97
C LEU A 57 6.44 4.37 14.39
N SER A 58 7.49 5.09 14.78
CA SER A 58 7.53 5.79 16.08
C SER A 58 6.86 7.15 16.09
N GLY A 59 6.28 7.59 14.94
CA GLY A 59 5.65 8.90 14.79
C GLY A 59 6.62 10.05 14.52
N ASN A 60 7.91 9.79 14.37
CA ASN A 60 8.89 10.81 13.99
C ASN A 60 8.91 11.01 12.48
N TYR A 61 7.87 11.69 11.97
CA TYR A 61 7.70 11.94 10.54
C TYR A 61 8.73 12.91 9.96
N GLN A 62 9.14 13.89 10.77
CA GLN A 62 10.09 14.93 10.34
C GLN A 62 11.43 14.33 9.89
N ASP A 63 11.96 13.39 10.66
CA ASP A 63 13.21 12.71 10.32
C ASP A 63 12.97 11.48 9.42
N GLY A 64 11.78 10.88 9.52
CA GLY A 64 11.44 9.65 8.79
C GLY A 64 11.31 9.84 7.30
N TRP A 65 10.62 10.89 6.83
CA TRP A 65 10.39 11.10 5.41
C TRP A 65 11.68 11.34 4.60
N PRO A 66 12.62 12.17 5.02
CA PRO A 66 13.90 12.34 4.30
C PRO A 66 14.69 11.03 4.17
N GLU A 67 14.66 10.22 5.22
CA GLU A 67 15.30 8.89 5.19
C GLU A 67 14.56 7.92 4.28
N TYR A 68 13.23 8.06 4.11
CA TYR A 68 12.41 7.19 3.25
C TYR A 68 12.76 7.37 1.77
N GLU A 69 13.23 8.52 1.35
CA GLU A 69 13.65 8.76 -0.04
C GLU A 69 14.86 7.87 -0.46
N TRP A 70 15.60 7.32 0.49
CA TRP A 70 16.67 6.37 0.18
C TRP A 70 16.17 5.05 -0.40
N ARG A 71 14.87 4.74 -0.31
CA ARG A 71 14.27 3.59 -1.00
C ARG A 71 14.56 3.63 -2.51
N LEU A 72 14.60 4.82 -3.09
CA LEU A 72 14.88 5.04 -4.52
C LEU A 72 16.31 4.64 -4.94
N ARG A 73 17.20 4.41 -3.96
CA ARG A 73 18.57 3.93 -4.17
C ARG A 73 18.76 2.46 -3.79
N CYS A 74 17.73 1.81 -3.25
CA CYS A 74 17.78 0.40 -2.91
C CYS A 74 17.62 -0.46 -4.18
N LYS A 75 18.48 -1.48 -4.33
CA LYS A 75 18.49 -2.34 -5.53
C LYS A 75 17.19 -3.14 -5.71
N ASP A 76 16.53 -3.48 -4.61
CA ASP A 76 15.31 -4.29 -4.59
C ASP A 76 14.05 -3.46 -4.90
N TYR A 77 14.18 -2.12 -4.92
CA TYR A 77 13.13 -1.22 -5.36
C TYR A 77 13.35 -0.89 -6.84
N ASN A 78 12.45 -1.35 -7.68
CA ASN A 78 12.52 -1.15 -9.12
C ASN A 78 12.14 0.29 -9.50
N CYS A 79 12.98 1.25 -9.09
CA CYS A 79 12.74 2.67 -9.31
C CYS A 79 12.97 3.02 -10.78
N ARG A 80 11.94 3.57 -11.41
CA ARG A 80 12.04 4.11 -12.78
C ARG A 80 12.97 5.31 -12.79
N LYS A 81 13.72 5.42 -13.87
CA LYS A 81 14.61 6.57 -14.10
C LYS A 81 14.04 7.39 -15.23
N PHE A 82 13.82 8.66 -14.97
CA PHE A 82 13.40 9.65 -15.95
C PHE A 82 14.50 10.65 -16.20
N ILE A 83 14.53 11.22 -17.40
CA ILE A 83 15.43 12.33 -17.74
C ILE A 83 14.88 13.68 -17.22
N GLN A 84 13.56 13.77 -17.05
CA GLN A 84 12.91 14.93 -16.47
C GLN A 84 13.29 15.04 -14.98
N PRO A 85 13.38 16.27 -14.44
CA PRO A 85 13.70 16.46 -13.03
C PRO A 85 12.56 15.99 -12.11
N GLN A 86 12.95 15.50 -10.93
CA GLN A 86 12.00 15.19 -9.88
C GLN A 86 11.40 16.48 -9.31
N TRP A 87 10.10 16.49 -9.08
CA TRP A 87 9.38 17.61 -8.49
C TRP A 87 9.71 17.76 -6.99
N ASP A 88 9.90 18.97 -6.55
CA ASP A 88 10.31 19.33 -5.19
C ASP A 88 9.17 19.85 -4.30
N GLY A 89 7.93 19.86 -4.79
CA GLY A 89 6.76 20.37 -4.06
C GLY A 89 6.42 21.86 -4.35
N GLY A 90 7.22 22.55 -5.14
CA GLY A 90 6.96 23.94 -5.55
C GLY A 90 5.79 24.08 -6.51
N SER A 91 5.44 25.35 -6.87
CA SER A 91 4.42 25.61 -7.90
C SER A 91 4.79 24.94 -9.23
N LEU A 92 3.81 24.34 -9.89
CA LEU A 92 3.99 23.72 -11.19
C LEU A 92 4.14 24.77 -12.32
N ASN A 93 3.64 26.00 -12.14
CA ASN A 93 3.77 27.07 -13.13
C ASN A 93 3.32 26.64 -14.54
N ASN A 94 2.16 26.02 -14.64
CA ASN A 94 1.56 25.45 -15.86
C ASN A 94 2.37 24.28 -16.48
N ARG A 95 3.38 23.74 -15.80
CA ARG A 95 4.09 22.53 -16.22
C ARG A 95 3.24 21.29 -15.96
N SER A 96 3.55 20.24 -16.72
CA SER A 96 2.96 18.91 -16.52
C SER A 96 3.79 18.07 -15.54
N LEU A 97 3.12 17.44 -14.58
CA LEU A 97 3.73 16.57 -13.60
C LEU A 97 3.20 15.15 -13.74
N LEU A 98 4.09 14.19 -13.93
CA LEU A 98 3.81 12.78 -13.84
C LEU A 98 3.94 12.32 -12.38
N VAL A 99 2.84 11.95 -11.74
CA VAL A 99 2.84 11.23 -10.46
C VAL A 99 2.72 9.74 -10.78
N HIS A 100 3.70 8.93 -10.36
CA HIS A 100 3.72 7.52 -10.72
C HIS A 100 3.72 6.59 -9.50
N ALA A 101 2.90 5.53 -9.56
CA ALA A 101 2.91 4.47 -8.57
C ALA A 101 4.22 3.66 -8.66
N GLU A 102 4.73 3.20 -7.53
CA GLU A 102 6.02 2.53 -7.44
C GLU A 102 6.02 1.21 -6.65
N GLN A 103 5.01 0.94 -5.85
CA GLN A 103 4.92 -0.25 -4.98
C GLN A 103 3.61 -1.03 -5.19
N GLY A 104 3.03 -1.57 -4.13
CA GLY A 104 1.84 -2.42 -4.19
C GLY A 104 0.53 -1.64 -4.43
N PHE A 105 -0.54 -2.39 -4.65
CA PHE A 105 -1.88 -1.80 -4.82
C PHE A 105 -2.33 -1.01 -3.58
N GLY A 106 -2.08 -1.56 -2.38
CA GLY A 106 -2.45 -0.90 -1.12
C GLY A 106 -1.74 0.43 -0.95
N ASP A 107 -0.45 0.50 -1.31
CA ASP A 107 0.31 1.75 -1.29
C ASP A 107 -0.32 2.78 -2.23
N THR A 108 -0.69 2.38 -3.44
CA THR A 108 -1.33 3.29 -4.40
C THR A 108 -2.69 3.76 -3.89
N ILE A 109 -3.54 2.86 -3.38
CA ILE A 109 -4.84 3.18 -2.81
C ILE A 109 -4.70 4.16 -1.63
N GLN A 110 -3.75 3.91 -0.74
CA GLN A 110 -3.52 4.77 0.43
C GLN A 110 -3.02 6.16 0.05
N PHE A 111 -2.06 6.24 -0.88
CA PHE A 111 -1.37 7.51 -1.15
C PHE A 111 -2.02 8.36 -2.25
N VAL A 112 -3.00 7.84 -3.01
CA VAL A 112 -3.78 8.63 -3.98
C VAL A 112 -4.47 9.83 -3.33
N ARG A 113 -4.76 9.79 -2.02
CA ARG A 113 -5.33 10.90 -1.24
C ARG A 113 -4.50 12.19 -1.24
N PHE A 114 -3.22 12.12 -1.62
CA PHE A 114 -2.35 13.30 -1.73
C PHE A 114 -2.48 14.02 -3.06
N LEU A 115 -3.09 13.42 -4.09
CA LEU A 115 -3.20 14.02 -5.43
C LEU A 115 -3.95 15.38 -5.45
N PRO A 116 -5.02 15.60 -4.68
CA PRO A 116 -5.66 16.92 -4.60
C PRO A 116 -4.69 18.02 -4.13
N MET A 117 -3.77 17.70 -3.23
CA MET A 117 -2.73 18.65 -2.79
C MET A 117 -1.73 18.96 -3.91
N VAL A 118 -1.41 17.96 -4.76
CA VAL A 118 -0.57 18.16 -5.94
C VAL A 118 -1.29 19.07 -6.94
N GLN A 119 -2.56 18.80 -7.24
CA GLN A 119 -3.35 19.59 -8.19
C GLN A 119 -3.45 21.06 -7.76
N SER A 120 -3.53 21.34 -6.45
CA SER A 120 -3.55 22.70 -5.91
C SER A 120 -2.28 23.52 -6.19
N LYS A 121 -1.19 22.89 -6.66
CA LYS A 121 0.07 23.58 -7.03
C LYS A 121 0.05 24.20 -8.43
N GLY A 122 -1.05 24.02 -9.16
CA GLY A 122 -1.29 24.58 -10.50
C GLY A 122 -0.44 23.88 -11.58
N GLY A 123 -1.06 23.58 -12.70
CA GLY A 123 -0.44 22.81 -13.78
C GLY A 123 -1.24 21.57 -14.11
N ARG A 124 -0.76 20.76 -15.03
CA ARG A 124 -1.41 19.49 -15.43
C ARG A 124 -0.84 18.34 -14.63
N VAL A 125 -1.69 17.61 -13.93
CA VAL A 125 -1.32 16.42 -13.16
C VAL A 125 -1.71 15.16 -13.93
N ILE A 126 -0.73 14.32 -14.23
CA ILE A 126 -0.90 13.02 -14.89
C ILE A 126 -0.59 11.95 -13.85
N PHE A 127 -1.55 11.08 -13.57
CA PHE A 127 -1.36 10.01 -12.61
C PHE A 127 -1.18 8.68 -13.34
N GLU A 128 -0.12 7.95 -13.03
CA GLU A 128 0.18 6.63 -13.60
C GLU A 128 0.12 5.57 -12.51
N CYS A 129 -0.79 4.58 -12.66
CA CYS A 129 -0.98 3.51 -11.69
C CYS A 129 -1.12 2.13 -12.34
N GLN A 130 -1.13 1.10 -11.52
CA GLN A 130 -1.29 -0.28 -11.97
C GLN A 130 -2.65 -0.49 -12.65
N GLN A 131 -2.68 -1.29 -13.73
CA GLN A 131 -3.85 -1.57 -14.55
C GLN A 131 -5.08 -1.97 -13.73
N ALA A 132 -4.90 -2.84 -12.74
CA ALA A 132 -6.01 -3.32 -11.89
C ALA A 132 -6.68 -2.23 -11.05
N LEU A 133 -6.04 -1.07 -10.87
CA LEU A 133 -6.59 0.06 -10.12
C LEU A 133 -7.24 1.14 -11.00
N LEU A 134 -6.99 1.13 -12.31
CA LEU A 134 -7.54 2.15 -13.22
C LEU A 134 -9.06 2.32 -13.11
N PRO A 135 -9.87 1.24 -13.15
CA PRO A 135 -11.32 1.38 -13.06
C PRO A 135 -11.78 1.99 -11.72
N LEU A 136 -11.10 1.64 -10.61
CA LEU A 136 -11.40 2.17 -9.28
C LEU A 136 -11.02 3.65 -9.15
N LEU A 137 -9.84 4.03 -9.66
CA LEU A 137 -9.25 5.34 -9.39
C LEU A 137 -9.62 6.39 -10.45
N LYS A 138 -10.19 6.02 -11.60
CA LYS A 138 -10.51 6.95 -12.69
C LYS A 138 -11.40 8.14 -12.29
N ASN A 139 -12.19 7.98 -11.24
CA ASN A 139 -13.11 9.02 -10.73
C ASN A 139 -12.56 9.73 -9.48
N CYS A 140 -11.33 9.44 -9.05
CA CYS A 140 -10.71 10.16 -7.94
C CYS A 140 -10.35 11.58 -8.33
N ALA A 141 -10.29 12.46 -7.34
CA ALA A 141 -9.85 13.84 -7.54
C ALA A 141 -8.30 13.95 -7.52
N GLY A 142 -7.79 15.05 -8.09
CA GLY A 142 -6.40 15.44 -7.92
C GLY A 142 -5.50 15.19 -9.12
N PHE A 143 -6.06 14.79 -10.25
CA PHE A 143 -5.34 14.66 -11.52
C PHE A 143 -6.26 15.00 -12.72
N ASP A 144 -5.64 15.31 -13.85
CA ASP A 144 -6.30 15.64 -15.11
C ASP A 144 -6.35 14.44 -16.06
N GLU A 145 -5.44 13.51 -15.90
CA GLU A 145 -5.34 12.29 -16.72
C GLU A 145 -4.82 11.12 -15.86
N ILE A 146 -5.34 9.93 -16.13
CA ILE A 146 -4.85 8.69 -15.52
C ILE A 146 -4.35 7.73 -16.58
N LEU A 147 -3.20 7.10 -16.32
CA LEU A 147 -2.52 6.19 -17.24
C LEU A 147 -2.21 4.85 -16.59
N GLU A 148 -2.12 3.83 -17.43
CA GLU A 148 -1.61 2.53 -17.02
C GLU A 148 -0.09 2.56 -16.87
N ASN A 149 0.41 2.11 -15.72
CA ASN A 149 1.81 1.81 -15.52
C ASN A 149 2.16 0.46 -16.16
N VAL A 150 2.80 0.52 -17.32
CA VAL A 150 3.30 -0.68 -18.01
C VAL A 150 4.77 -0.88 -17.64
N PRO A 151 5.15 -1.97 -16.93
CA PRO A 151 6.52 -2.23 -16.54
C PRO A 151 7.50 -2.15 -17.73
N ALA A 152 8.64 -1.50 -17.51
CA ALA A 152 9.69 -1.31 -18.50
C ALA A 152 9.29 -0.49 -19.76
N ARG A 153 8.15 0.21 -19.76
CA ARG A 153 7.72 1.08 -20.83
C ARG A 153 7.75 2.54 -20.36
N GLU A 154 8.18 3.44 -21.25
CA GLU A 154 8.04 4.88 -21.03
C GLU A 154 6.56 5.27 -21.05
N PRO A 155 6.15 6.28 -20.24
CA PRO A 155 4.80 6.83 -20.30
C PRO A 155 4.43 7.26 -21.72
N SER A 156 3.18 7.03 -22.10
CA SER A 156 2.67 7.35 -23.45
C SER A 156 2.44 8.85 -23.68
N VAL A 157 2.75 9.69 -22.70
CA VAL A 157 2.53 11.15 -22.72
C VAL A 157 3.80 11.90 -22.37
N ASN A 158 3.91 13.14 -22.85
CA ASN A 158 4.98 14.05 -22.45
C ASN A 158 4.65 14.71 -21.09
N PHE A 159 5.69 14.89 -20.29
CA PHE A 159 5.64 15.58 -19.00
C PHE A 159 6.95 16.34 -18.74
N ASP A 160 6.87 17.38 -17.92
CA ASP A 160 7.99 18.25 -17.60
C ASP A 160 8.71 17.84 -16.31
N LEU A 161 7.95 17.30 -15.36
CA LEU A 161 8.40 16.88 -14.03
C LEU A 161 7.83 15.50 -13.70
N HIS A 162 8.51 14.77 -12.82
CA HIS A 162 7.93 13.54 -12.25
C HIS A 162 8.08 13.48 -10.74
N VAL A 163 7.24 12.65 -10.09
CA VAL A 163 7.37 12.33 -8.67
C VAL A 163 6.83 10.94 -8.39
N PRO A 164 7.55 10.12 -7.60
CA PRO A 164 6.97 8.89 -7.06
C PRO A 164 5.83 9.22 -6.09
N LEU A 165 4.73 8.50 -6.17
CA LEU A 165 3.55 8.72 -5.34
C LEU A 165 3.86 8.71 -3.84
N LEU A 166 4.73 7.79 -3.40
CA LEU A 166 5.11 7.65 -2.00
C LEU A 166 6.12 8.70 -1.50
N SER A 167 6.58 9.60 -2.37
CA SER A 167 7.37 10.77 -1.96
C SER A 167 6.51 11.95 -1.53
N LEU A 168 5.22 11.95 -1.89
CA LEU A 168 4.31 13.07 -1.62
C LEU A 168 4.18 13.41 -0.12
N PRO A 169 4.05 12.44 0.80
CA PRO A 169 3.99 12.78 2.24
C PRO A 169 5.22 13.56 2.72
N GLY A 170 6.41 13.17 2.28
CA GLY A 170 7.65 13.86 2.62
C GLY A 170 7.71 15.27 2.02
N ILE A 171 7.32 15.41 0.75
CA ILE A 171 7.25 16.70 0.04
C ILE A 171 6.29 17.67 0.74
N PHE A 172 5.16 17.16 1.22
CA PHE A 172 4.17 17.98 1.96
C PHE A 172 4.45 18.11 3.46
N GLY A 173 5.54 17.52 3.96
CA GLY A 173 5.89 17.56 5.40
C GLY A 173 4.81 16.94 6.28
N THR A 174 4.20 15.84 5.80
CA THR A 174 3.06 15.20 6.46
C THR A 174 3.41 14.67 7.83
N THR A 175 2.58 15.02 8.81
CA THR A 175 2.58 14.51 10.19
C THR A 175 1.25 13.82 10.48
N MET A 176 1.09 13.24 11.67
CA MET A 176 -0.17 12.63 12.09
C MET A 176 -1.38 13.58 11.93
N ASP A 177 -1.18 14.85 12.28
CA ASP A 177 -2.25 15.87 12.26
C ASP A 177 -2.55 16.41 10.86
N THR A 178 -1.68 16.17 9.87
CA THR A 178 -1.80 16.71 8.51
C THR A 178 -1.99 15.65 7.45
N ILE A 179 -2.19 14.39 7.83
CA ILE A 179 -2.60 13.34 6.88
C ILE A 179 -3.93 13.75 6.26
N PRO A 180 -4.08 13.77 4.91
CA PRO A 180 -5.37 14.03 4.29
C PRO A 180 -6.42 13.04 4.80
N SER A 181 -7.44 13.55 5.52
CA SER A 181 -8.44 12.74 6.24
C SER A 181 -9.85 12.84 5.66
N ASP A 182 -10.01 13.51 4.53
CA ASP A 182 -11.27 13.56 3.81
C ASP A 182 -11.63 12.17 3.28
N VAL A 183 -12.62 11.54 3.90
CA VAL A 183 -13.08 10.20 3.54
C VAL A 183 -14.58 10.23 3.24
N PRO A 184 -15.06 9.49 2.25
CA PRO A 184 -14.28 8.65 1.33
C PRO A 184 -13.54 9.48 0.27
N TYR A 185 -12.25 9.18 0.02
CA TYR A 185 -11.46 9.80 -1.07
C TYR A 185 -11.46 8.94 -2.35
N ILE A 186 -11.99 7.73 -2.28
CA ILE A 186 -12.27 6.86 -3.42
C ILE A 186 -13.78 6.68 -3.52
N THR A 187 -14.33 6.94 -4.69
CA THR A 187 -15.77 6.81 -4.94
C THR A 187 -16.02 5.60 -5.83
N VAL A 188 -16.86 4.70 -5.37
CA VAL A 188 -17.32 3.55 -6.14
C VAL A 188 -18.32 4.03 -7.19
N ASP A 189 -18.24 3.47 -8.39
CA ASP A 189 -19.21 3.71 -9.46
C ASP A 189 -20.63 3.36 -8.99
N SER A 190 -21.58 4.27 -9.17
CA SER A 190 -22.93 4.12 -8.62
C SER A 190 -23.75 3.00 -9.30
N GLU A 191 -23.51 2.74 -10.58
CA GLU A 191 -24.18 1.66 -11.32
C GLU A 191 -23.65 0.31 -10.83
N LEU A 192 -22.34 0.17 -10.73
CA LEU A 192 -21.69 -1.03 -10.21
C LEU A 192 -22.08 -1.29 -8.74
N LEU A 193 -22.15 -0.24 -7.93
CA LEU A 193 -22.62 -0.34 -6.54
C LEU A 193 -24.06 -0.87 -6.46
N ALA A 194 -24.95 -0.35 -7.31
CA ALA A 194 -26.34 -0.79 -7.36
C ALA A 194 -26.50 -2.23 -7.88
N GLU A 195 -25.68 -2.62 -8.86
CA GLU A 195 -25.63 -4.00 -9.38
C GLU A 195 -25.25 -4.98 -8.27
N TRP A 196 -24.15 -4.74 -7.55
CA TRP A 196 -23.73 -5.58 -6.46
C TRP A 196 -24.74 -5.57 -5.29
N ARG A 197 -25.37 -4.43 -5.00
CA ARG A 197 -26.46 -4.36 -3.99
C ARG A 197 -27.59 -5.33 -4.35
N LYS A 198 -28.07 -5.31 -5.60
CA LYS A 198 -29.12 -6.21 -6.07
C LYS A 198 -28.74 -7.69 -5.94
N ARG A 199 -27.47 -8.02 -6.20
CA ARG A 199 -26.97 -9.41 -6.07
C ARG A 199 -26.94 -9.90 -4.62
N LEU A 200 -26.63 -9.01 -3.68
CA LEU A 200 -26.50 -9.33 -2.25
C LEU A 200 -27.80 -9.13 -1.44
N GLU A 201 -28.83 -8.48 -1.99
CA GLU A 201 -30.04 -8.11 -1.28
C GLU A 201 -30.89 -9.27 -0.77
N HIS A 202 -30.75 -10.45 -1.37
CA HIS A 202 -31.48 -11.66 -0.98
C HIS A 202 -30.92 -12.29 0.31
N ASP A 203 -29.66 -12.04 0.62
CA ASP A 203 -29.07 -12.45 1.88
C ASP A 203 -29.48 -11.49 2.99
N LYS A 204 -30.19 -12.03 3.98
CA LYS A 204 -30.71 -11.28 5.15
C LYS A 204 -29.81 -11.40 6.38
N PHE A 205 -28.78 -12.21 6.31
CA PHE A 205 -27.80 -12.37 7.37
C PHE A 205 -26.80 -11.22 7.38
N PHE A 206 -26.01 -11.15 8.44
CA PHE A 206 -24.91 -10.19 8.56
C PHE A 206 -23.76 -10.62 7.62
N LYS A 207 -23.45 -9.79 6.66
CA LYS A 207 -22.53 -10.07 5.55
C LYS A 207 -21.11 -9.68 5.90
N ILE A 208 -20.20 -10.64 5.93
CA ILE A 208 -18.79 -10.44 6.26
C ILE A 208 -17.92 -10.79 5.05
N GLY A 209 -17.14 -9.82 4.57
CA GLY A 209 -16.09 -10.04 3.58
C GLY A 209 -14.81 -10.53 4.23
N LEU A 210 -14.20 -11.60 3.67
CA LEU A 210 -12.96 -12.17 4.19
C LEU A 210 -11.82 -12.07 3.19
N VAL A 211 -10.65 -11.62 3.69
CA VAL A 211 -9.36 -11.73 3.01
C VAL A 211 -8.35 -12.30 4.01
N TRP A 212 -7.84 -13.49 3.76
CA TRP A 212 -6.95 -14.21 4.70
C TRP A 212 -5.51 -14.29 4.27
N ALA A 213 -5.19 -13.99 3.00
CA ALA A 213 -3.83 -14.09 2.52
C ALA A 213 -3.45 -12.95 1.60
N GLY A 214 -2.24 -12.45 1.75
CA GLY A 214 -1.60 -11.53 0.82
C GLY A 214 -0.92 -12.27 -0.34
N ARG A 215 -0.21 -11.51 -1.18
CA ARG A 215 0.58 -12.09 -2.28
C ARG A 215 1.64 -13.04 -1.73
N PRO A 216 1.78 -14.26 -2.27
CA PRO A 216 2.86 -15.16 -1.90
C PRO A 216 4.21 -14.49 -2.08
N SER A 217 5.05 -14.55 -1.06
CA SER A 217 6.38 -13.96 -1.06
C SER A 217 7.38 -14.89 -0.37
N SER A 218 8.58 -14.99 -0.92
CA SER A 218 9.71 -15.61 -0.24
C SER A 218 10.28 -14.76 0.91
N ASN A 219 9.87 -13.51 1.00
CA ASN A 219 10.23 -12.65 2.12
C ASN A 219 9.41 -13.04 3.35
N TYR A 220 10.11 -13.42 4.43
CA TYR A 220 9.52 -13.86 5.69
C TYR A 220 8.50 -12.87 6.29
N VAL A 221 8.75 -11.57 6.15
CA VAL A 221 7.85 -10.51 6.65
C VAL A 221 6.49 -10.58 5.96
N TYR A 222 6.47 -10.75 4.65
CA TYR A 222 5.22 -10.85 3.89
C TYR A 222 4.53 -12.20 4.07
N ALA A 223 5.29 -13.28 4.22
CA ALA A 223 4.74 -14.63 4.47
C ALA A 223 3.96 -14.68 5.80
N ASN A 224 4.44 -13.98 6.84
CA ASN A 224 3.81 -13.96 8.16
C ASN A 224 2.51 -13.16 8.24
N ARG A 225 2.16 -12.35 7.23
CA ARG A 225 0.89 -11.62 7.18
C ARG A 225 -0.27 -12.52 6.80
N SER A 226 0.00 -13.60 6.06
CA SER A 226 -1.06 -14.52 5.61
C SER A 226 -1.51 -15.46 6.72
N ARG A 227 -2.79 -15.82 6.66
CA ARG A 227 -3.46 -16.83 7.45
C ARG A 227 -4.08 -17.87 6.52
N THR A 228 -4.82 -18.80 7.06
CA THR A 228 -5.66 -19.73 6.30
C THR A 228 -7.13 -19.42 6.58
N LEU A 229 -8.02 -19.83 5.67
CA LEU A 229 -9.45 -19.67 5.90
C LEU A 229 -9.89 -20.41 7.19
N ASN A 230 -9.21 -21.50 7.55
CA ASN A 230 -9.49 -22.26 8.77
C ASN A 230 -9.25 -21.46 10.06
N ASP A 231 -8.37 -20.44 10.05
CA ASP A 231 -8.13 -19.58 11.21
C ASP A 231 -9.36 -18.73 11.58
N PHE A 232 -10.35 -18.63 10.67
CA PHE A 232 -11.62 -17.95 10.88
C PHE A 232 -12.76 -18.88 11.30
N SER A 233 -12.48 -20.19 11.54
CA SER A 233 -13.49 -21.19 11.89
C SER A 233 -14.30 -20.84 13.14
N LEU A 234 -13.71 -20.17 14.14
CA LEU A 234 -14.44 -19.73 15.34
C LEU A 234 -15.60 -18.78 15.05
N LEU A 235 -15.56 -18.04 13.93
CA LEU A 235 -16.66 -17.15 13.55
C LEU A 235 -17.94 -17.93 13.18
N THR A 236 -17.83 -19.23 12.85
CA THR A 236 -19.00 -20.06 12.52
C THR A 236 -19.88 -20.37 13.73
N GLU A 237 -19.38 -20.17 14.95
CA GLU A 237 -20.15 -20.33 16.19
C GLU A 237 -21.18 -19.20 16.39
N ILE A 238 -21.05 -18.10 15.63
CA ILE A 238 -21.97 -16.96 15.70
C ILE A 238 -23.10 -17.19 14.69
N PRO A 239 -24.38 -17.31 15.14
CA PRO A 239 -25.48 -17.52 14.21
C PRO A 239 -25.82 -16.26 13.42
N GLY A 240 -26.34 -16.43 12.21
CA GLY A 240 -26.82 -15.33 11.39
C GLY A 240 -25.72 -14.60 10.61
N LEU A 241 -24.59 -15.26 10.36
CA LEU A 241 -23.51 -14.74 9.52
C LEU A 241 -23.50 -15.42 8.14
N THR A 242 -23.22 -14.65 7.11
CA THR A 242 -22.79 -15.11 5.78
C THR A 242 -21.44 -14.54 5.46
N PHE A 243 -20.54 -15.39 5.00
CA PHE A 243 -19.20 -14.96 4.60
C PHE A 243 -19.11 -14.85 3.07
N TYR A 244 -18.42 -13.82 2.62
CA TYR A 244 -18.14 -13.57 1.21
C TYR A 244 -16.63 -13.53 1.02
N THR A 245 -16.10 -14.31 0.06
CA THR A 245 -14.66 -14.20 -0.20
C THR A 245 -14.35 -12.97 -1.05
N LEU A 246 -13.47 -12.12 -0.53
CA LEU A 246 -12.79 -11.06 -1.26
C LEU A 246 -11.37 -11.50 -1.65
N GLN A 247 -10.98 -12.71 -1.26
CA GLN A 247 -9.68 -13.29 -1.54
C GLN A 247 -9.52 -13.60 -3.03
N LYS A 248 -8.44 -13.11 -3.62
CA LYS A 248 -8.05 -13.39 -5.00
C LYS A 248 -6.78 -14.24 -5.07
N GLY A 249 -6.59 -14.90 -6.19
CA GLY A 249 -5.39 -15.67 -6.52
C GLY A 249 -5.32 -17.03 -5.80
N LEU A 250 -4.10 -17.57 -5.63
CA LEU A 250 -3.92 -18.97 -5.20
C LEU A 250 -4.61 -19.33 -3.89
N ALA A 251 -4.68 -18.40 -2.93
CA ALA A 251 -5.32 -18.67 -1.65
C ALA A 251 -6.85 -18.79 -1.73
N SER A 252 -7.49 -18.28 -2.80
CA SER A 252 -8.96 -18.35 -2.96
C SER A 252 -9.48 -19.77 -3.08
N VAL A 253 -8.62 -20.75 -3.44
CA VAL A 253 -9.03 -22.15 -3.54
C VAL A 253 -9.50 -22.75 -2.19
N GLU A 254 -9.09 -22.16 -1.06
CA GLU A 254 -9.54 -22.59 0.26
C GLU A 254 -11.06 -22.41 0.44
N ALA A 255 -11.65 -21.43 -0.23
CA ALA A 255 -13.09 -21.20 -0.23
C ALA A 255 -13.91 -22.31 -0.93
N LEU A 256 -13.27 -23.19 -1.69
CA LEU A 256 -13.92 -24.37 -2.29
C LEU A 256 -14.13 -25.51 -1.28
N ASN A 257 -13.32 -25.52 -0.19
CA ASN A 257 -13.41 -26.47 0.91
C ASN A 257 -13.32 -25.71 2.24
N PRO A 258 -14.36 -24.90 2.59
CA PRO A 258 -14.34 -24.09 3.79
C PRO A 258 -14.37 -24.95 5.06
N PRO A 259 -14.04 -24.37 6.24
CA PRO A 259 -14.24 -25.00 7.52
C PRO A 259 -15.66 -25.53 7.69
N GLU A 260 -15.81 -26.62 8.47
CA GLU A 260 -17.11 -27.17 8.77
C GLU A 260 -18.06 -26.10 9.34
N SER A 261 -19.31 -26.10 8.90
CA SER A 261 -20.33 -25.11 9.27
C SER A 261 -20.12 -23.67 8.75
N MET A 262 -19.07 -23.38 7.98
CA MET A 262 -18.87 -22.06 7.38
C MET A 262 -19.68 -21.91 6.09
N THR A 263 -20.70 -21.06 6.11
CA THR A 263 -21.42 -20.65 4.88
C THR A 263 -20.65 -19.53 4.21
N ILE A 264 -19.84 -19.86 3.19
CA ILE A 264 -19.08 -18.88 2.41
C ILE A 264 -19.52 -18.86 0.95
N ILE A 265 -19.76 -17.67 0.44
CA ILE A 265 -20.07 -17.42 -0.96
C ILE A 265 -18.78 -16.99 -1.65
N ASN A 266 -18.32 -17.80 -2.60
CA ASN A 266 -17.09 -17.52 -3.31
C ASN A 266 -17.33 -16.56 -4.47
N LEU A 267 -16.81 -15.33 -4.35
CA LEU A 267 -16.90 -14.28 -5.36
C LEU A 267 -15.65 -14.20 -6.26
N GLU A 268 -14.66 -15.06 -6.10
CA GLU A 268 -13.36 -14.96 -6.76
C GLU A 268 -13.44 -14.77 -8.27
N SER A 269 -14.29 -15.54 -8.95
CA SER A 269 -14.47 -15.47 -10.42
C SER A 269 -15.26 -14.23 -10.89
N GLU A 270 -15.94 -13.54 -9.98
CA GLU A 270 -16.84 -12.42 -10.27
C GLU A 270 -16.20 -11.05 -9.98
N LEU A 271 -15.14 -11.04 -9.16
CA LEU A 271 -14.34 -9.85 -8.90
C LEU A 271 -13.30 -9.69 -10.02
N HIS A 272 -13.57 -8.88 -11.02
CA HIS A 272 -12.68 -8.70 -12.17
C HIS A 272 -11.54 -7.74 -11.87
N ASP A 273 -11.82 -6.69 -11.09
CA ASP A 273 -10.85 -5.67 -10.67
C ASP A 273 -11.15 -5.10 -9.28
N PHE A 274 -10.44 -4.06 -8.89
CA PHE A 274 -10.65 -3.42 -7.60
C PHE A 274 -11.94 -2.60 -7.51
N SER A 275 -12.59 -2.26 -8.64
CA SER A 275 -13.92 -1.60 -8.61
C SER A 275 -14.99 -2.57 -8.14
N ASP A 276 -14.98 -3.82 -8.62
CA ASP A 276 -15.86 -4.88 -8.12
C ASP A 276 -15.65 -5.11 -6.64
N THR A 277 -14.37 -5.24 -6.23
CA THR A 277 -14.03 -5.44 -4.81
C THR A 277 -14.57 -4.31 -3.94
N ALA A 278 -14.39 -3.05 -4.36
CA ALA A 278 -14.89 -1.89 -3.64
C ALA A 278 -16.43 -1.83 -3.60
N ALA A 279 -17.09 -2.18 -4.71
CA ALA A 279 -18.54 -2.22 -4.78
C ALA A 279 -19.14 -3.32 -3.87
N VAL A 280 -18.50 -4.48 -3.79
CA VAL A 280 -18.87 -5.54 -2.84
C VAL A 280 -18.67 -5.04 -1.41
N ILE A 281 -17.50 -4.51 -1.07
CA ILE A 281 -17.18 -3.99 0.27
C ILE A 281 -18.24 -2.98 0.73
N ALA A 282 -18.65 -2.07 -0.14
CA ALA A 282 -19.65 -1.05 0.17
C ALA A 282 -21.08 -1.62 0.40
N ASN A 283 -21.31 -2.88 0.09
CA ASN A 283 -22.57 -3.60 0.31
C ASN A 283 -22.48 -4.68 1.40
N LEU A 284 -21.34 -4.81 2.06
CA LEU A 284 -21.13 -5.70 3.21
C LEU A 284 -21.33 -4.94 4.53
N ASP A 285 -21.58 -5.68 5.60
CA ASP A 285 -21.72 -5.14 6.95
C ASP A 285 -20.36 -5.03 7.66
N LEU A 286 -19.41 -5.91 7.31
CA LEU A 286 -18.06 -5.96 7.88
C LEU A 286 -17.07 -6.54 6.87
N VAL A 287 -15.83 -6.06 6.94
CA VAL A 287 -14.69 -6.71 6.27
C VAL A 287 -13.65 -7.10 7.31
N ILE A 288 -13.22 -8.35 7.26
CA ILE A 288 -12.09 -8.86 8.07
C ILE A 288 -10.98 -9.27 7.10
N SER A 289 -9.88 -8.58 7.19
CA SER A 289 -8.76 -8.77 6.27
C SER A 289 -7.43 -8.82 7.01
N VAL A 290 -6.52 -9.65 6.53
CA VAL A 290 -5.10 -9.46 6.82
C VAL A 290 -4.60 -8.19 6.11
N ASP A 291 -3.43 -7.67 6.48
CA ASP A 291 -2.84 -6.47 5.88
C ASP A 291 -2.63 -6.63 4.36
N THR A 292 -3.62 -6.17 3.60
CA THR A 292 -3.68 -6.20 2.13
C THR A 292 -4.32 -4.94 1.57
N ALA A 293 -4.43 -4.83 0.23
CA ALA A 293 -5.07 -3.71 -0.45
C ALA A 293 -6.60 -3.60 -0.23
N ALA A 294 -7.22 -4.58 0.41
CA ALA A 294 -8.67 -4.58 0.69
C ALA A 294 -9.05 -3.90 2.03
N VAL A 295 -8.03 -3.44 2.80
CA VAL A 295 -8.22 -2.76 4.11
C VAL A 295 -8.33 -1.25 3.93
#